data_f14521e3df38aed927cbd2ce1f1da4bd
#
_entry.id   f14521e3df38aed927cbd2ce1f1da4bd
#
_cell.length_a   1.000
_cell.length_b   1.000
_cell.length_c   1.000
_cell.angle_alpha   90.00
_cell.angle_beta   90.00
_cell.angle_gamma   90.00
#
_symmetry.space_group_name_H-M   'P 1'
#
loop_
_entity.id
_entity.type
_entity.pdbx_description
1 polymer ?
#
loop_
_entity_poly.entity_id
_entity_poly.type
_entity_poly.pdbx_seq_one_letter_code
_entity_poly.pdbx_strand_id
1 'polypeptide(L)'
;MENTAFDAMIGYGEIKLELLRILDRLQNPRKYEKLGVTAPYNILLYGEPGVGKTMFARCFMDATGWKQFVCRKDKPDGEFVNEITRVFEQAETESPSVILLDDLDKFANEDEGRRDAEEFVTVQACIDRVKEKQVFVIATANNKHKLPDSLVRAGRFDQILRLQSPSGKEAEQIVSYYLSQRSFVADVDARRIARLLTGYSCAELETVINMAGIYAGYEDRNQIEMRDILKAILRIMYRAPESTEGDGLNTELIACHEAGHTLIAQLLEPGSVDLVTVHRHNGNIDGITALYQQEDYFQSKKQMQNRVLCLLAGKAATELCHGVTDTGAGSDLRRAFRIVDRMVGEYCSFGFDKCKYTDMQSEALLARREQQAASEMDRYYAQVKQMLAENRCKLEALMLRLQKEKILLGDQIQEIVGSA
;
A
#
# COMPACT_ATOMS: atom_id res chain seq x y z
N MET A 1 15.49 -5.84 30.86
CA MET A 1 15.84 -4.50 30.37
C MET A 1 14.90 -4.25 29.20
N GLU A 2 13.96 -3.34 29.35
CA GLU A 2 13.17 -2.83 28.22
C GLU A 2 14.15 -2.21 27.24
N ASN A 3 14.20 -2.74 26.07
CA ASN A 3 15.18 -2.31 25.07
C ASN A 3 14.56 -1.17 24.28
N THR A 4 14.81 0.06 24.73
CA THR A 4 14.29 1.33 24.22
C THR A 4 14.83 1.69 22.82
N ALA A 5 15.68 0.86 22.24
CA ALA A 5 16.37 1.14 20.98
C ALA A 5 15.44 1.48 19.80
N PHE A 6 14.22 0.96 19.80
CA PHE A 6 13.24 1.17 18.75
C PHE A 6 11.95 1.85 19.22
N ASP A 7 11.98 2.54 20.37
CA ASP A 7 10.79 3.22 20.91
C ASP A 7 10.33 4.39 20.02
N ALA A 8 11.26 5.02 19.31
CA ALA A 8 10.95 6.06 18.33
C ALA A 8 10.21 5.54 17.09
N MET A 9 10.21 4.23 16.87
CA MET A 9 9.52 3.59 15.75
C MET A 9 8.14 3.16 16.20
N ILE A 10 7.11 3.57 15.51
CA ILE A 10 5.73 3.21 15.80
C ILE A 10 5.31 2.02 14.91
N GLY A 11 4.64 1.02 15.48
CA GLY A 11 4.25 -0.19 14.75
C GLY A 11 5.41 -1.17 14.49
N TYR A 12 5.26 -2.02 13.48
CA TYR A 12 6.26 -2.98 12.97
C TYR A 12 6.83 -3.93 14.02
N GLY A 13 5.99 -4.47 14.89
CA GLY A 13 6.41 -5.30 16.03
C GLY A 13 7.29 -6.48 15.66
N GLU A 14 6.98 -7.20 14.57
CA GLU A 14 7.78 -8.34 14.10
C GLU A 14 9.16 -7.91 13.62
N ILE A 15 9.26 -6.83 12.83
CA ILE A 15 10.54 -6.31 12.35
C ILE A 15 11.43 -5.87 13.51
N LYS A 16 10.84 -5.16 14.49
CA LYS A 16 11.56 -4.76 15.71
C LYS A 16 12.10 -5.97 16.46
N LEU A 17 11.30 -7.00 16.63
CA LEU A 17 11.72 -8.22 17.33
C LEU A 17 12.90 -8.90 16.62
N GLU A 18 12.87 -9.00 15.29
CA GLU A 18 13.99 -9.56 14.52
C GLU A 18 15.26 -8.69 14.65
N LEU A 19 15.13 -7.38 14.55
CA LEU A 19 16.26 -6.47 14.73
C LEU A 19 16.84 -6.54 16.16
N LEU A 20 15.99 -6.67 17.17
CA LEU A 20 16.43 -6.84 18.58
C LEU A 20 17.18 -8.17 18.78
N ARG A 21 16.76 -9.26 18.14
CA ARG A 21 17.47 -10.54 18.19
C ARG A 21 18.88 -10.44 17.59
N ILE A 22 19.01 -9.71 16.49
CA ILE A 22 20.31 -9.50 15.85
C ILE A 22 21.17 -8.59 16.72
N LEU A 23 20.59 -7.53 17.27
CA LEU A 23 21.30 -6.61 18.19
C LEU A 23 21.81 -7.34 19.45
N ASP A 24 20.98 -8.17 20.10
CA ASP A 24 21.40 -8.98 21.25
C ASP A 24 22.59 -9.88 20.91
N ARG A 25 22.60 -10.47 19.71
CA ARG A 25 23.72 -11.28 19.25
C ARG A 25 25.00 -10.47 19.05
N LEU A 26 24.92 -9.27 18.47
CA LEU A 26 26.07 -8.39 18.26
C LEU A 26 26.65 -7.91 19.60
N GLN A 27 25.79 -7.61 20.59
CA GLN A 27 26.18 -7.15 21.91
C GLN A 27 26.67 -8.29 22.85
N ASN A 28 26.17 -9.52 22.63
CA ASN A 28 26.44 -10.68 23.49
C ASN A 28 27.01 -11.89 22.72
N PRO A 29 28.09 -11.76 21.93
CA PRO A 29 28.57 -12.81 21.02
C PRO A 29 28.89 -14.13 21.74
N ARG A 30 29.47 -14.09 22.93
CA ARG A 30 29.82 -15.29 23.72
C ARG A 30 28.62 -16.19 24.06
N LYS A 31 27.42 -15.62 24.19
CA LYS A 31 26.16 -16.35 24.44
C LYS A 31 25.83 -17.25 23.25
N TYR A 32 26.06 -16.76 22.04
CA TYR A 32 25.70 -17.43 20.79
C TYR A 32 26.80 -18.36 20.28
N GLU A 33 28.07 -18.08 20.55
CA GLU A 33 29.20 -18.96 20.28
C GLU A 33 29.04 -20.33 20.95
N LYS A 34 28.56 -20.33 22.21
CA LYS A 34 28.25 -21.59 22.95
C LYS A 34 27.17 -22.44 22.29
N LEU A 35 26.33 -21.85 21.45
CA LEU A 35 25.28 -22.50 20.67
C LEU A 35 25.74 -22.85 19.25
N GLY A 36 27.03 -22.61 18.93
CA GLY A 36 27.59 -22.87 17.59
C GLY A 36 27.16 -21.88 16.54
N VAL A 37 26.56 -20.72 16.94
CA VAL A 37 26.16 -19.66 16.02
C VAL A 37 27.39 -18.83 15.65
N THR A 38 27.78 -18.89 14.39
CA THR A 38 28.94 -18.18 13.84
C THR A 38 28.50 -16.97 13.02
N ALA A 39 29.34 -15.94 12.99
CA ALA A 39 29.30 -14.72 12.17
C ALA A 39 28.06 -13.83 12.24
N PRO A 40 28.20 -12.53 12.04
CA PRO A 40 27.10 -11.61 11.92
C PRO A 40 26.33 -11.88 10.61
N TYR A 41 25.00 -11.91 10.69
CA TYR A 41 24.15 -11.88 9.51
C TYR A 41 23.91 -10.44 9.12
N ASN A 42 24.40 -10.04 7.95
CA ASN A 42 24.07 -8.72 7.42
C ASN A 42 22.58 -8.64 7.08
N ILE A 43 22.01 -7.45 7.16
CA ILE A 43 20.58 -7.23 7.02
C ILE A 43 20.30 -6.46 5.73
N LEU A 44 19.30 -6.93 4.97
CA LEU A 44 18.66 -6.16 3.91
C LEU A 44 17.22 -5.81 4.33
N LEU A 45 16.94 -4.52 4.50
CA LEU A 45 15.59 -3.98 4.67
C LEU A 45 15.05 -3.58 3.31
N TYR A 46 13.96 -4.19 2.85
CA TYR A 46 13.37 -3.81 1.56
C TYR A 46 11.87 -3.58 1.66
N GLY A 47 11.33 -2.79 0.74
CA GLY A 47 9.91 -2.46 0.69
C GLY A 47 9.67 -1.13 -0.03
N GLU A 48 8.42 -0.75 -0.16
CA GLU A 48 8.03 0.47 -0.88
C GLU A 48 8.67 1.74 -0.33
N PRO A 49 8.80 2.80 -1.14
CA PRO A 49 9.26 4.09 -0.65
C PRO A 49 8.37 4.61 0.50
N GLY A 50 8.96 5.27 1.49
CA GLY A 50 8.21 5.91 2.56
C GLY A 50 7.74 5.02 3.72
N VAL A 51 8.06 3.72 3.73
CA VAL A 51 7.71 2.79 4.84
C VAL A 51 8.67 2.84 6.03
N GLY A 52 9.72 3.67 5.99
CA GLY A 52 10.62 3.87 7.14
C GLY A 52 11.91 3.04 7.12
N LYS A 53 12.32 2.39 6.02
CA LYS A 53 13.53 1.55 5.93
C LYS A 53 14.80 2.20 6.47
N THR A 54 15.14 3.39 5.96
CA THR A 54 16.33 4.14 6.39
C THR A 54 16.25 4.54 7.86
N MET A 55 15.06 4.84 8.38
CA MET A 55 14.85 5.15 9.80
C MET A 55 15.11 3.91 10.68
N PHE A 56 14.58 2.74 10.30
CA PHE A 56 14.89 1.48 10.99
C PHE A 56 16.38 1.16 10.96
N ALA A 57 17.04 1.32 9.80
CA ALA A 57 18.48 1.10 9.69
C ALA A 57 19.27 2.02 10.64
N ARG A 58 18.94 3.31 10.70
CA ARG A 58 19.59 4.28 11.60
C ARG A 58 19.35 3.96 13.07
N CYS A 59 18.11 3.68 13.47
CA CYS A 59 17.81 3.26 14.84
C CYS A 59 18.59 2.00 15.24
N PHE A 60 18.74 1.03 14.32
CA PHE A 60 19.56 -0.15 14.55
C PHE A 60 21.04 0.23 14.74
N MET A 61 21.59 1.08 13.87
CA MET A 61 22.97 1.54 13.99
C MET A 61 23.22 2.23 15.32
N ASP A 62 22.33 3.14 15.72
CA ASP A 62 22.42 3.85 17.00
C ASP A 62 22.41 2.88 18.18
N ALA A 63 21.56 1.86 18.11
CA ALA A 63 21.43 0.84 19.15
C ALA A 63 22.67 -0.07 19.28
N THR A 64 23.49 -0.23 18.23
CA THR A 64 24.74 -0.99 18.33
C THR A 64 25.77 -0.30 19.21
N GLY A 65 25.77 1.02 19.27
CA GLY A 65 26.82 1.83 19.90
C GLY A 65 28.18 1.76 19.17
N TRP A 66 28.23 1.17 17.99
CA TRP A 66 29.43 1.00 17.16
C TRP A 66 29.71 2.23 16.30
N LYS A 67 30.90 2.30 15.73
CA LYS A 67 31.24 3.35 14.75
C LYS A 67 30.38 3.20 13.53
N GLN A 68 29.80 4.31 13.05
CA GLN A 68 28.81 4.32 11.97
C GLN A 68 29.40 4.88 10.67
N PHE A 69 29.12 4.21 9.57
CA PHE A 69 29.46 4.65 8.21
C PHE A 69 28.22 4.56 7.33
N VAL A 70 28.06 5.51 6.42
CA VAL A 70 26.93 5.55 5.48
C VAL A 70 27.48 5.65 4.07
N CYS A 71 27.04 4.75 3.21
CA CYS A 71 27.31 4.77 1.77
C CYS A 71 25.98 4.95 1.03
N ARG A 72 25.87 6.00 0.25
CA ARG A 72 24.73 6.31 -0.61
C ARG A 72 25.25 6.85 -1.95
N LYS A 73 24.60 6.47 -3.06
CA LYS A 73 25.03 6.94 -4.37
C LYS A 73 24.71 8.42 -4.53
N ASP A 74 25.76 9.25 -4.50
CA ASP A 74 25.73 10.70 -4.71
C ASP A 74 26.72 11.18 -5.78
N LYS A 75 27.45 10.24 -6.39
CA LYS A 75 28.52 10.49 -7.37
C LYS A 75 28.32 9.68 -8.65
N PRO A 76 28.97 10.09 -9.76
CA PRO A 76 29.05 9.29 -10.98
C PRO A 76 29.66 7.90 -10.71
N ASP A 77 29.35 6.93 -11.55
CA ASP A 77 29.62 5.50 -11.34
C ASP A 77 31.08 5.17 -11.02
N GLY A 78 32.04 5.67 -11.77
CA GLY A 78 33.47 5.37 -11.53
C GLY A 78 34.02 5.92 -10.22
N GLU A 79 33.58 7.09 -9.78
CA GLU A 79 33.96 7.67 -8.49
C GLU A 79 33.26 6.97 -7.33
N PHE A 80 32.03 6.48 -7.57
CA PHE A 80 31.23 5.82 -6.55
C PHE A 80 31.79 4.43 -6.17
N VAL A 81 32.33 3.67 -7.12
CA VAL A 81 33.03 2.39 -6.85
C VAL A 81 34.20 2.61 -5.85
N ASN A 82 34.98 3.67 -6.06
CA ASN A 82 36.05 4.01 -5.13
C ASN A 82 35.53 4.43 -3.74
N GLU A 83 34.40 5.14 -3.71
CA GLU A 83 33.75 5.53 -2.45
C GLU A 83 33.27 4.31 -1.66
N ILE A 84 32.64 3.32 -2.31
CA ILE A 84 32.26 2.06 -1.66
C ILE A 84 33.47 1.42 -1.01
N THR A 85 34.55 1.27 -1.76
CA THR A 85 35.80 0.66 -1.25
C THR A 85 36.36 1.42 -0.06
N ARG A 86 36.41 2.75 -0.14
CA ARG A 86 36.91 3.63 0.92
C ARG A 86 36.09 3.50 2.21
N VAL A 87 34.76 3.48 2.11
CA VAL A 87 33.86 3.34 3.28
C VAL A 87 34.10 2.01 3.99
N PHE A 88 34.25 0.91 3.26
CA PHE A 88 34.55 -0.39 3.86
C PHE A 88 35.95 -0.45 4.49
N GLU A 89 36.95 0.18 3.92
CA GLU A 89 38.31 0.26 4.49
C GLU A 89 38.34 1.06 5.78
N GLN A 90 37.64 2.18 5.82
CA GLN A 90 37.49 2.97 7.04
C GLN A 90 36.77 2.19 8.13
N ALA A 91 35.67 1.50 7.78
CA ALA A 91 34.91 0.71 8.73
C ALA A 91 35.72 -0.49 9.28
N GLU A 92 36.58 -1.11 8.47
CA GLU A 92 37.50 -2.16 8.89
C GLU A 92 38.55 -1.62 9.87
N THR A 93 39.09 -0.44 9.61
CA THR A 93 40.12 0.20 10.45
C THR A 93 39.55 0.62 11.82
N GLU A 94 38.29 1.09 11.82
CA GLU A 94 37.60 1.58 13.01
C GLU A 94 36.62 0.56 13.61
N SER A 95 36.90 -0.74 13.45
CA SER A 95 36.05 -1.81 14.03
C SER A 95 36.10 -1.84 15.57
N PRO A 96 34.98 -2.12 16.30
CA PRO A 96 33.70 -2.56 15.77
C PRO A 96 32.89 -1.45 15.10
N SER A 97 32.37 -1.73 13.92
CA SER A 97 31.69 -0.72 13.09
C SER A 97 30.44 -1.28 12.39
N VAL A 98 29.56 -0.38 11.97
CA VAL A 98 28.37 -0.70 11.19
C VAL A 98 28.31 0.20 9.96
N ILE A 99 28.01 -0.41 8.80
CA ILE A 99 27.89 0.28 7.52
C ILE A 99 26.44 0.24 7.08
N LEU A 100 25.85 1.39 6.75
CA LEU A 100 24.58 1.51 6.04
C LEU A 100 24.83 1.70 4.55
N LEU A 101 24.34 0.75 3.72
CA LEU A 101 24.22 0.91 2.27
C LEU A 101 22.80 1.39 1.98
N ASP A 102 22.61 2.69 1.87
CA ASP A 102 21.27 3.30 1.74
C ASP A 102 20.84 3.37 0.27
N ASP A 103 19.61 2.85 -0.03
CA ASP A 103 19.08 2.72 -1.39
C ASP A 103 19.98 1.86 -2.31
N LEU A 104 20.40 0.69 -1.84
CA LEU A 104 21.33 -0.22 -2.54
C LEU A 104 20.87 -0.56 -3.98
N ASP A 105 19.58 -0.63 -4.22
CA ASP A 105 18.99 -0.88 -5.55
C ASP A 105 19.21 0.28 -6.55
N LYS A 106 19.71 1.43 -6.08
CA LYS A 106 20.11 2.58 -6.91
C LYS A 106 21.60 2.68 -7.14
N PHE A 107 22.41 1.76 -6.63
CA PHE A 107 23.87 1.80 -6.79
C PHE A 107 24.28 1.60 -8.25
N ALA A 108 23.62 0.73 -8.98
CA ALA A 108 23.75 0.63 -10.42
C ALA A 108 22.76 1.55 -11.14
N ASN A 109 23.13 2.00 -12.37
CA ASN A 109 22.22 2.77 -13.20
C ASN A 109 21.04 1.93 -13.69
N GLU A 110 19.88 2.59 -13.93
CA GLU A 110 18.64 1.93 -14.35
C GLU A 110 18.69 1.38 -15.79
N ASP A 111 19.74 1.70 -16.56
CA ASP A 111 19.90 1.21 -17.91
C ASP A 111 20.17 -0.30 -17.90
N GLU A 112 19.11 -1.03 -18.24
CA GLU A 112 19.12 -2.43 -18.66
C GLU A 112 19.73 -3.45 -17.67
N GLY A 113 18.96 -3.89 -16.69
CA GLY A 113 19.09 -5.25 -16.15
C GLY A 113 20.48 -5.75 -15.72
N ARG A 114 21.46 -4.86 -15.56
CA ARG A 114 22.84 -5.20 -15.22
C ARG A 114 22.97 -5.61 -13.76
N ARG A 115 22.55 -6.85 -13.47
CA ARG A 115 22.85 -7.52 -12.20
C ARG A 115 24.35 -7.69 -11.96
N ASP A 116 25.17 -7.48 -13.00
CA ASP A 116 26.63 -7.56 -12.97
C ASP A 116 27.31 -6.17 -13.00
N ALA A 117 26.61 -5.13 -12.55
CA ALA A 117 27.19 -3.79 -12.45
C ALA A 117 28.39 -3.78 -11.50
N GLU A 118 29.41 -2.99 -11.82
CA GLU A 118 30.66 -2.90 -11.09
C GLU A 118 30.45 -2.55 -9.61
N GLU A 119 29.50 -1.70 -9.32
CA GLU A 119 29.12 -1.31 -7.96
C GLU A 119 28.66 -2.51 -7.12
N PHE A 120 27.83 -3.38 -7.68
CA PHE A 120 27.37 -4.59 -6.96
C PHE A 120 28.48 -5.59 -6.77
N VAL A 121 29.35 -5.77 -7.75
CA VAL A 121 30.53 -6.62 -7.65
C VAL A 121 31.47 -6.08 -6.56
N THR A 122 31.67 -4.77 -6.50
CA THR A 122 32.49 -4.13 -5.47
C THR A 122 31.89 -4.30 -4.08
N VAL A 123 30.58 -4.10 -3.91
CA VAL A 123 29.88 -4.35 -2.64
C VAL A 123 30.06 -5.80 -2.20
N GLN A 124 29.92 -6.77 -3.12
CA GLN A 124 30.12 -8.19 -2.82
C GLN A 124 31.54 -8.46 -2.32
N ALA A 125 32.56 -7.99 -3.05
CA ALA A 125 33.96 -8.16 -2.67
C ALA A 125 34.28 -7.52 -1.32
N CYS A 126 33.72 -6.35 -1.04
CA CYS A 126 33.89 -5.64 0.22
C CYS A 126 33.22 -6.38 1.39
N ILE A 127 31.99 -6.89 1.22
CA ILE A 127 31.31 -7.71 2.24
C ILE A 127 32.12 -8.98 2.54
N ASP A 128 32.60 -9.67 1.50
CA ASP A 128 33.40 -10.90 1.67
C ASP A 128 34.75 -10.61 2.40
N ARG A 129 35.37 -9.43 2.14
CA ARG A 129 36.60 -8.99 2.82
C ARG A 129 36.41 -8.75 4.32
N VAL A 130 35.28 -8.18 4.72
CA VAL A 130 35.04 -7.81 6.13
C VAL A 130 34.34 -8.91 6.95
N LYS A 131 34.07 -10.06 6.34
CA LYS A 131 33.27 -11.15 6.93
C LYS A 131 33.82 -11.68 8.26
N GLU A 132 35.14 -11.71 8.43
CA GLU A 132 35.80 -12.16 9.68
C GLU A 132 36.15 -11.00 10.61
N LYS A 133 35.73 -9.79 10.27
CA LYS A 133 35.96 -8.59 11.07
C LYS A 133 34.69 -8.23 11.86
N GLN A 134 34.84 -7.40 12.87
CA GLN A 134 33.68 -6.86 13.60
C GLN A 134 33.08 -5.66 12.82
N VAL A 135 32.69 -5.92 11.57
CA VAL A 135 32.01 -4.99 10.69
C VAL A 135 30.67 -5.57 10.32
N PHE A 136 29.59 -4.88 10.65
CA PHE A 136 28.23 -5.27 10.34
C PHE A 136 27.68 -4.42 9.19
N VAL A 137 27.00 -5.03 8.24
CA VAL A 137 26.42 -4.32 7.09
C VAL A 137 24.90 -4.39 7.14
N ILE A 138 24.25 -3.23 7.11
CA ILE A 138 22.82 -3.10 6.92
C ILE A 138 22.58 -2.36 5.60
N ALA A 139 21.65 -2.87 4.78
CA ALA A 139 21.29 -2.24 3.53
C ALA A 139 19.79 -1.92 3.48
N THR A 140 19.43 -0.88 2.73
CA THR A 140 18.05 -0.59 2.36
C THR A 140 17.86 -0.72 0.85
N ALA A 141 16.69 -1.16 0.40
CA ALA A 141 16.33 -1.20 -1.02
C ALA A 141 14.82 -0.99 -1.21
N ASN A 142 14.42 -0.35 -2.29
CA ASN A 142 13.00 -0.27 -2.64
C ASN A 142 12.53 -1.55 -3.33
N ASN A 143 13.38 -2.15 -4.15
CA ASN A 143 13.07 -3.37 -4.89
C ASN A 143 14.22 -4.38 -4.81
N LYS A 144 14.03 -5.47 -4.06
CA LYS A 144 15.03 -6.53 -3.95
C LYS A 144 15.34 -7.25 -5.28
N HIS A 145 14.39 -7.24 -6.24
CA HIS A 145 14.59 -7.90 -7.53
C HIS A 145 15.53 -7.13 -8.48
N LYS A 146 15.85 -5.87 -8.16
CA LYS A 146 16.91 -5.12 -8.85
C LYS A 146 18.32 -5.51 -8.36
N LEU A 147 18.43 -6.19 -7.23
CA LEU A 147 19.70 -6.66 -6.69
C LEU A 147 20.08 -8.02 -7.31
N PRO A 148 21.40 -8.26 -7.55
CA PRO A 148 21.86 -9.57 -8.01
C PRO A 148 21.62 -10.65 -6.94
N ASP A 149 21.26 -11.85 -7.38
CA ASP A 149 21.04 -13.02 -6.50
C ASP A 149 22.25 -13.34 -5.63
N SER A 150 23.44 -13.01 -6.11
CA SER A 150 24.70 -13.15 -5.40
C SER A 150 24.83 -12.29 -4.14
N LEU A 151 24.12 -11.16 -4.04
CA LEU A 151 24.05 -10.33 -2.84
C LEU A 151 23.02 -10.85 -1.83
N VAL A 152 21.88 -11.35 -2.31
CA VAL A 152 20.74 -11.77 -1.47
C VAL A 152 20.78 -13.24 -1.07
N ARG A 153 21.96 -13.85 -1.08
CA ARG A 153 22.18 -15.24 -0.66
C ARG A 153 22.91 -15.35 0.67
N ALA A 154 22.87 -16.54 1.27
CA ALA A 154 23.59 -16.86 2.50
C ALA A 154 25.08 -16.51 2.43
N GLY A 155 25.59 -15.92 3.49
CA GLY A 155 26.96 -15.45 3.64
C GLY A 155 27.18 -13.99 3.24
N ARG A 156 26.13 -13.27 2.78
CA ARG A 156 26.14 -11.82 2.52
C ARG A 156 24.98 -11.14 3.21
N PHE A 157 23.82 -10.98 2.58
CA PHE A 157 22.62 -10.55 3.28
C PHE A 157 21.79 -11.79 3.68
N ASP A 158 22.07 -12.31 4.85
CA ASP A 158 21.41 -13.53 5.36
C ASP A 158 20.01 -13.25 5.88
N GLN A 159 19.79 -12.03 6.40
CA GLN A 159 18.50 -11.57 6.90
C GLN A 159 17.89 -10.56 5.93
N ILE A 160 16.79 -10.97 5.32
CA ILE A 160 16.07 -10.16 4.34
C ILE A 160 14.70 -9.84 4.93
N LEU A 161 14.52 -8.61 5.43
CA LEU A 161 13.31 -8.18 6.11
C LEU A 161 12.50 -7.26 5.20
N ARG A 162 11.25 -7.63 4.96
CA ARG A 162 10.32 -6.82 4.17
C ARG A 162 9.55 -5.87 5.07
N LEU A 163 9.68 -4.57 4.80
CA LEU A 163 8.80 -3.55 5.37
C LEU A 163 7.64 -3.32 4.40
N GLN A 164 6.43 -3.48 4.90
CA GLN A 164 5.20 -3.20 4.14
C GLN A 164 4.59 -1.89 4.60
N SER A 165 3.67 -1.34 3.81
CA SER A 165 2.83 -0.23 4.26
C SER A 165 2.06 -0.65 5.51
N PRO A 166 1.91 0.24 6.50
CA PRO A 166 1.22 -0.10 7.73
C PRO A 166 -0.26 -0.38 7.47
N SER A 167 -0.83 -1.32 8.22
CA SER A 167 -2.24 -1.70 8.10
C SER A 167 -2.90 -1.87 9.48
N GLY A 168 -4.21 -1.79 9.52
CA GLY A 168 -4.99 -2.06 10.73
C GLY A 168 -4.53 -1.24 11.95
N LYS A 169 -4.19 -1.93 13.05
CA LYS A 169 -3.75 -1.30 14.31
C LYS A 169 -2.43 -0.54 14.18
N GLU A 170 -1.52 -1.00 13.33
CA GLU A 170 -0.24 -0.31 13.14
C GLU A 170 -0.45 1.05 12.47
N ALA A 171 -1.26 1.11 11.41
CA ALA A 171 -1.62 2.38 10.76
C ALA A 171 -2.33 3.33 11.74
N GLU A 172 -3.24 2.82 12.58
CA GLU A 172 -3.91 3.61 13.62
C GLU A 172 -2.90 4.22 14.63
N GLN A 173 -1.92 3.42 15.09
CA GLN A 173 -0.88 3.89 16.01
C GLN A 173 0.00 4.97 15.36
N ILE A 174 0.37 4.80 14.08
CA ILE A 174 1.19 5.76 13.33
C ILE A 174 0.42 7.07 13.11
N VAL A 175 -0.85 6.98 12.71
CA VAL A 175 -1.72 8.17 12.57
C VAL A 175 -1.87 8.89 13.90
N SER A 176 -2.15 8.15 14.99
CA SER A 176 -2.26 8.71 16.33
C SER A 176 -0.98 9.42 16.76
N TYR A 177 0.17 8.85 16.44
CA TYR A 177 1.46 9.47 16.71
C TYR A 177 1.63 10.78 15.94
N TYR A 178 1.37 10.81 14.63
CA TYR A 178 1.47 12.04 13.84
C TYR A 178 0.49 13.12 14.29
N LEU A 179 -0.72 12.74 14.69
CA LEU A 179 -1.69 13.68 15.27
C LEU A 179 -1.20 14.23 16.61
N SER A 180 -0.62 13.39 17.48
CA SER A 180 -0.11 13.81 18.79
C SER A 180 1.07 14.80 18.72
N GLN A 181 1.78 14.81 17.59
CA GLN A 181 2.85 15.80 17.34
C GLN A 181 2.28 17.19 16.98
N ARG A 182 0.97 17.33 16.86
CA ARG A 182 0.28 18.60 16.54
C ARG A 182 -0.35 19.17 17.81
N SER A 183 -0.11 20.46 18.05
CA SER A 183 -0.56 21.10 19.29
C SER A 183 -2.07 21.31 19.39
N PHE A 184 -2.75 21.32 18.25
CA PHE A 184 -4.16 21.67 18.15
C PHE A 184 -4.87 20.76 17.14
N VAL A 185 -5.40 19.64 17.63
CA VAL A 185 -6.24 18.72 16.86
C VAL A 185 -7.58 18.65 17.54
N ALA A 186 -8.67 18.82 16.79
CA ALA A 186 -10.03 18.59 17.28
C ALA A 186 -10.26 17.06 17.46
N ASP A 187 -11.48 16.68 17.77
CA ASP A 187 -11.89 15.27 17.87
C ASP A 187 -11.80 14.60 16.50
N VAL A 188 -10.62 14.06 16.20
CA VAL A 188 -10.27 13.40 14.93
C VAL A 188 -10.02 11.92 15.19
N ASP A 189 -10.81 11.07 14.54
CA ASP A 189 -10.71 9.61 14.69
C ASP A 189 -9.53 9.03 13.88
N ALA A 190 -8.44 8.72 14.59
CA ALA A 190 -7.23 8.13 13.99
C ALA A 190 -7.50 6.77 13.30
N ARG A 191 -8.41 5.95 13.86
CA ARG A 191 -8.80 4.66 13.29
C ARG A 191 -9.48 4.84 11.93
N ARG A 192 -10.35 5.84 11.82
CA ARG A 192 -11.02 6.18 10.57
C ARG A 192 -10.03 6.64 9.51
N ILE A 193 -9.08 7.51 9.88
CA ILE A 193 -8.02 7.96 8.97
C ILE A 193 -7.19 6.77 8.49
N ALA A 194 -6.76 5.89 9.40
CA ALA A 194 -6.00 4.69 9.08
C ALA A 194 -6.74 3.77 8.09
N ARG A 195 -8.06 3.63 8.23
CA ARG A 195 -8.89 2.88 7.29
C ARG A 195 -8.94 3.52 5.90
N LEU A 196 -9.17 4.84 5.83
CA LEU A 196 -9.18 5.59 4.59
C LEU A 196 -7.83 5.56 3.86
N LEU A 197 -6.74 5.40 4.59
CA LEU A 197 -5.37 5.38 4.09
C LEU A 197 -4.75 3.96 4.12
N THR A 198 -5.57 2.91 4.10
CA THR A 198 -5.08 1.53 4.02
C THR A 198 -4.25 1.31 2.75
N GLY A 199 -3.06 0.71 2.90
CA GLY A 199 -2.12 0.46 1.80
C GLY A 199 -1.18 1.62 1.46
N TYR A 200 -1.34 2.78 2.10
CA TYR A 200 -0.42 3.91 1.92
C TYR A 200 0.76 3.85 2.89
N SER A 201 1.89 4.41 2.48
CA SER A 201 3.13 4.42 3.27
C SER A 201 3.06 5.39 4.46
N CYS A 202 3.95 5.22 5.45
CA CYS A 202 4.05 6.14 6.59
C CYS A 202 4.27 7.60 6.17
N ALA A 203 5.07 7.84 5.13
CA ALA A 203 5.33 9.17 4.59
C ALA A 203 4.07 9.80 3.97
N GLU A 204 3.22 9.01 3.32
CA GLU A 204 1.94 9.50 2.79
C GLU A 204 0.95 9.81 3.91
N LEU A 205 0.89 8.99 4.97
CA LEU A 205 0.11 9.29 6.18
C LEU A 205 0.51 10.62 6.79
N GLU A 206 1.82 10.84 6.95
CA GLU A 206 2.37 12.10 7.47
C GLU A 206 2.03 13.29 6.56
N THR A 207 2.15 13.11 5.25
CA THR A 207 1.87 14.14 4.25
C THR A 207 0.39 14.58 4.31
N VAL A 208 -0.54 13.64 4.45
CA VAL A 208 -1.98 13.97 4.61
C VAL A 208 -2.22 14.81 5.86
N ILE A 209 -1.65 14.43 7.01
CA ILE A 209 -1.83 15.15 8.26
C ILE A 209 -1.20 16.56 8.19
N ASN A 210 -0.03 16.67 7.56
CA ASN A 210 0.61 17.97 7.32
C ASN A 210 -0.24 18.88 6.43
N MET A 211 -0.78 18.34 5.34
CA MET A 211 -1.62 19.11 4.42
C MET A 211 -2.92 19.56 5.10
N ALA A 212 -3.53 18.72 5.94
CA ALA A 212 -4.69 19.09 6.73
C ALA A 212 -4.40 20.28 7.66
N GLY A 213 -3.21 20.30 8.28
CA GLY A 213 -2.75 21.45 9.06
C GLY A 213 -2.58 22.72 8.24
N ILE A 214 -2.09 22.61 6.99
CA ILE A 214 -1.98 23.75 6.07
C ILE A 214 -3.37 24.31 5.72
N TYR A 215 -4.35 23.44 5.46
CA TYR A 215 -5.72 23.88 5.17
C TYR A 215 -6.37 24.60 6.35
N ALA A 216 -6.24 24.05 7.57
CA ALA A 216 -6.73 24.68 8.77
C ALA A 216 -6.10 26.08 8.99
N GLY A 217 -4.77 26.17 8.86
CA GLY A 217 -4.03 27.42 9.02
C GLY A 217 -4.37 28.47 7.94
N TYR A 218 -4.57 28.04 6.68
CA TYR A 218 -4.96 28.94 5.61
C TYR A 218 -6.36 29.56 5.82
N GLU A 219 -7.25 28.83 6.52
CA GLU A 219 -8.59 29.31 6.91
C GLU A 219 -8.59 30.04 8.28
N ASP A 220 -7.42 30.46 8.78
CA ASP A 220 -7.23 31.13 10.07
C ASP A 220 -7.81 30.35 11.27
N ARG A 221 -7.87 29.00 11.16
CA ARG A 221 -8.33 28.13 12.25
C ARG A 221 -7.16 27.62 13.08
N ASN A 222 -7.40 27.48 14.36
CA ASN A 222 -6.40 27.02 15.33
C ASN A 222 -6.44 25.52 15.57
N GLN A 223 -7.30 24.77 14.86
CA GLN A 223 -7.47 23.32 15.05
C GLN A 223 -7.63 22.61 13.72
N ILE A 224 -7.01 21.44 13.61
CA ILE A 224 -7.22 20.50 12.50
C ILE A 224 -8.50 19.73 12.77
N GLU A 225 -9.43 19.72 11.83
CA GLU A 225 -10.69 19.00 11.90
C GLU A 225 -10.71 17.83 10.90
N MET A 226 -11.66 16.91 11.06
CA MET A 226 -11.82 15.79 10.14
C MET A 226 -12.04 16.22 8.68
N ARG A 227 -12.72 17.39 8.46
CA ARG A 227 -12.92 17.95 7.11
C ARG A 227 -11.60 18.30 6.40
N ASP A 228 -10.58 18.74 7.15
CA ASP A 228 -9.27 19.10 6.59
C ASP A 228 -8.51 17.84 6.18
N ILE A 229 -8.60 16.80 7.01
CA ILE A 229 -8.05 15.47 6.70
C ILE A 229 -8.68 14.90 5.43
N LEU A 230 -10.02 14.98 5.30
CA LEU A 230 -10.72 14.48 4.11
C LEU A 230 -10.33 15.28 2.86
N LYS A 231 -10.26 16.61 2.95
CA LYS A 231 -9.78 17.47 1.86
C LYS A 231 -8.35 17.10 1.45
N ALA A 232 -7.47 16.85 2.42
CA ALA A 232 -6.09 16.41 2.17
C ALA A 232 -6.04 15.03 1.51
N ILE A 233 -6.82 14.06 1.98
CA ILE A 233 -6.93 12.72 1.37
C ILE A 233 -7.37 12.84 -0.09
N LEU A 234 -8.44 13.57 -0.37
CA LEU A 234 -8.94 13.75 -1.73
C LEU A 234 -7.89 14.41 -2.62
N ARG A 235 -7.17 15.41 -2.12
CA ARG A 235 -6.14 16.11 -2.89
C ARG A 235 -4.91 15.26 -3.16
N ILE A 236 -4.38 14.59 -2.15
CA ILE A 236 -3.09 13.87 -2.23
C ILE A 236 -3.28 12.50 -2.86
N MET A 237 -4.26 11.71 -2.38
CA MET A 237 -4.44 10.33 -2.79
C MET A 237 -5.19 10.22 -4.12
N TYR A 238 -6.20 11.08 -4.31
CA TYR A 238 -7.06 11.03 -5.50
C TYR A 238 -6.81 12.18 -6.48
N ARG A 239 -5.93 13.15 -6.15
CA ARG A 239 -5.62 14.33 -6.97
C ARG A 239 -6.86 15.13 -7.36
N ALA A 240 -7.83 15.21 -6.46
CA ALA A 240 -9.04 16.00 -6.66
C ALA A 240 -8.68 17.48 -6.80
N PRO A 241 -9.30 18.25 -7.73
CA PRO A 241 -9.10 19.68 -7.83
C PRO A 241 -9.63 20.40 -6.59
N GLU A 242 -9.06 21.56 -6.26
CA GLU A 242 -9.53 22.40 -5.13
C GLU A 242 -10.82 23.15 -5.46
N SER A 243 -11.05 23.47 -6.74
CA SER A 243 -12.26 24.18 -7.19
C SER A 243 -13.31 23.19 -7.69
N THR A 244 -14.54 23.40 -7.25
CA THR A 244 -15.73 22.71 -7.76
C THR A 244 -16.31 23.37 -9.02
N GLU A 245 -15.60 24.33 -9.63
CA GLU A 245 -16.02 24.98 -10.86
C GLU A 245 -15.99 23.95 -12.01
N GLY A 246 -17.17 23.55 -12.45
CA GLY A 246 -17.36 22.54 -13.50
C GLY A 246 -18.02 21.23 -13.05
N ASP A 247 -18.28 21.04 -11.77
CA ASP A 247 -18.96 19.84 -11.24
C ASP A 247 -20.46 19.74 -11.64
N GLY A 248 -20.99 20.74 -12.39
CA GLY A 248 -22.42 20.87 -12.61
C GLY A 248 -23.04 19.96 -13.67
N LEU A 249 -22.28 19.52 -14.68
CA LEU A 249 -22.89 18.99 -15.91
C LEU A 249 -23.33 17.52 -15.84
N ASN A 250 -22.84 16.71 -14.89
CA ASN A 250 -23.24 15.32 -14.76
C ASN A 250 -23.30 14.82 -13.32
N THR A 251 -23.35 15.72 -12.34
CA THR A 251 -23.31 15.36 -10.90
C THR A 251 -24.40 14.36 -10.51
N GLU A 252 -25.56 14.43 -11.15
CA GLU A 252 -26.66 13.51 -10.87
C GLU A 252 -26.36 12.08 -11.35
N LEU A 253 -25.81 11.92 -12.54
CA LEU A 253 -25.42 10.63 -13.08
C LEU A 253 -24.25 10.03 -12.28
N ILE A 254 -23.28 10.86 -11.92
CA ILE A 254 -22.13 10.44 -11.08
C ILE A 254 -22.65 10.01 -9.71
N ALA A 255 -23.52 10.80 -9.07
CA ALA A 255 -24.10 10.44 -7.77
C ALA A 255 -24.90 9.13 -7.83
N CYS A 256 -25.62 8.90 -8.91
CA CYS A 256 -26.33 7.64 -9.14
C CYS A 256 -25.36 6.46 -9.26
N HIS A 257 -24.32 6.61 -10.05
CA HIS A 257 -23.28 5.62 -10.27
C HIS A 257 -22.60 5.23 -8.95
N GLU A 258 -22.08 6.21 -8.21
CA GLU A 258 -21.40 6.00 -6.94
C GLU A 258 -22.34 5.49 -5.82
N ALA A 259 -23.61 5.94 -5.81
CA ALA A 259 -24.62 5.40 -4.91
C ALA A 259 -24.91 3.92 -5.19
N GLY A 260 -24.86 3.50 -6.46
CA GLY A 260 -24.98 2.09 -6.84
C GLY A 260 -23.86 1.24 -6.23
N HIS A 261 -22.60 1.64 -6.42
CA HIS A 261 -21.44 0.97 -5.81
C HIS A 261 -21.56 0.91 -4.29
N THR A 262 -21.87 2.05 -3.66
CA THR A 262 -22.01 2.21 -2.22
C THR A 262 -23.09 1.28 -1.65
N LEU A 263 -24.27 1.27 -2.27
CA LEU A 263 -25.39 0.46 -1.79
C LEU A 263 -25.08 -1.04 -1.88
N ILE A 264 -24.59 -1.51 -3.01
CA ILE A 264 -24.29 -2.94 -3.20
C ILE A 264 -23.16 -3.36 -2.24
N ALA A 265 -22.10 -2.55 -2.09
CA ALA A 265 -21.02 -2.85 -1.14
C ALA A 265 -21.56 -2.95 0.28
N GLN A 266 -22.39 -2.01 0.71
CA GLN A 266 -22.96 -1.97 2.06
C GLN A 266 -23.95 -3.11 2.32
N LEU A 267 -24.72 -3.56 1.30
CA LEU A 267 -25.61 -4.72 1.41
C LEU A 267 -24.86 -6.05 1.51
N LEU A 268 -23.75 -6.18 0.79
CA LEU A 268 -22.96 -7.41 0.77
C LEU A 268 -22.02 -7.51 1.97
N GLU A 269 -21.44 -6.39 2.39
CA GLU A 269 -20.47 -6.29 3.48
C GLU A 269 -20.72 -4.99 4.27
N PRO A 270 -21.59 -5.02 5.27
CA PRO A 270 -21.92 -3.84 6.08
C PRO A 270 -20.68 -3.22 6.72
N GLY A 271 -20.51 -1.90 6.56
CA GLY A 271 -19.35 -1.17 7.06
C GLY A 271 -18.11 -1.25 6.16
N SER A 272 -18.23 -1.79 4.96
CA SER A 272 -17.13 -1.86 3.99
C SER A 272 -16.86 -0.55 3.24
N VAL A 273 -17.79 0.40 3.25
CA VAL A 273 -17.61 1.71 2.59
C VAL A 273 -17.17 2.74 3.62
N ASP A 274 -15.99 3.30 3.45
CA ASP A 274 -15.45 4.33 4.34
C ASP A 274 -15.78 5.76 3.85
N LEU A 275 -15.84 5.94 2.52
CA LEU A 275 -16.11 7.24 1.90
C LEU A 275 -16.67 7.05 0.50
N VAL A 276 -17.61 7.89 0.12
CA VAL A 276 -18.05 8.06 -1.27
C VAL A 276 -18.08 9.55 -1.62
N THR A 277 -17.66 9.89 -2.85
CA THR A 277 -17.61 11.27 -3.32
C THR A 277 -17.93 11.38 -4.80
N VAL A 278 -18.52 12.50 -5.20
CA VAL A 278 -18.78 12.88 -6.60
C VAL A 278 -17.73 13.85 -7.17
N HIS A 279 -16.70 14.19 -6.40
CA HIS A 279 -15.63 15.06 -6.87
C HIS A 279 -14.81 14.39 -7.97
N ARG A 280 -14.40 15.16 -8.96
CA ARG A 280 -13.51 14.72 -10.05
C ARG A 280 -12.12 14.38 -9.55
N HIS A 281 -11.49 13.40 -10.20
CA HIS A 281 -10.14 12.94 -9.92
C HIS A 281 -9.32 12.82 -11.19
N ASN A 282 -8.03 13.11 -11.12
CA ASN A 282 -7.05 12.90 -12.21
C ASN A 282 -7.51 13.41 -13.60
N GLY A 283 -8.37 14.43 -13.64
CA GLY A 283 -8.85 15.05 -14.87
C GLY A 283 -9.91 14.28 -15.67
N ASN A 284 -10.08 12.97 -15.45
CA ASN A 284 -10.95 12.11 -16.27
C ASN A 284 -11.79 11.08 -15.50
N ILE A 285 -11.68 11.01 -14.18
CA ILE A 285 -12.47 10.08 -13.35
C ILE A 285 -13.43 10.90 -12.51
N ASP A 286 -14.73 10.68 -12.69
CA ASP A 286 -15.79 11.35 -11.97
C ASP A 286 -16.31 10.42 -10.87
N GLY A 287 -16.17 10.84 -9.60
CA GLY A 287 -16.61 10.10 -8.43
C GLY A 287 -15.65 8.98 -7.96
N ILE A 288 -15.74 8.64 -6.69
CA ILE A 288 -15.05 7.48 -6.08
C ILE A 288 -15.87 6.94 -4.91
N THR A 289 -16.00 5.62 -4.88
CA THR A 289 -16.41 4.87 -3.69
C THR A 289 -15.19 4.16 -3.11
N ALA A 290 -14.70 4.64 -1.97
CA ALA A 290 -13.58 4.04 -1.26
C ALA A 290 -14.07 2.89 -0.38
N LEU A 291 -13.68 1.67 -0.75
CA LEU A 291 -14.00 0.45 -0.02
C LEU A 291 -12.85 0.09 0.90
N TYR A 292 -13.16 -0.21 2.16
CA TYR A 292 -12.22 -0.87 3.05
C TYR A 292 -11.98 -2.29 2.53
N GLN A 293 -10.78 -2.56 2.07
CA GLN A 293 -10.34 -3.89 1.68
C GLN A 293 -9.44 -4.43 2.80
N GLN A 294 -9.89 -5.49 3.46
CA GLN A 294 -9.00 -6.30 4.25
C GLN A 294 -8.00 -6.94 3.30
N GLU A 295 -6.70 -6.77 3.54
CA GLU A 295 -5.64 -7.42 2.76
C GLU A 295 -5.62 -8.92 3.07
N ASP A 296 -6.60 -9.65 2.55
CA ASP A 296 -6.60 -11.10 2.62
C ASP A 296 -5.75 -11.67 1.47
N TYR A 297 -4.69 -12.36 1.81
CA TYR A 297 -3.88 -13.14 0.86
C TYR A 297 -4.72 -14.20 0.13
N PHE A 298 -5.79 -14.66 0.75
CA PHE A 298 -6.73 -15.63 0.19
C PHE A 298 -8.11 -15.01 0.04
N GLN A 299 -8.56 -14.87 -1.20
CA GLN A 299 -9.93 -14.47 -1.49
C GLN A 299 -10.78 -15.70 -1.81
N SER A 300 -11.86 -15.87 -1.08
CA SER A 300 -12.85 -16.90 -1.37
C SER A 300 -13.60 -16.59 -2.68
N LYS A 301 -14.19 -17.62 -3.30
CA LYS A 301 -15.08 -17.44 -4.44
C LYS A 301 -16.16 -16.40 -4.14
N LYS A 302 -16.72 -16.39 -2.93
CA LYS A 302 -17.78 -15.46 -2.52
C LYS A 302 -17.27 -14.01 -2.48
N GLN A 303 -16.08 -13.75 -1.95
CA GLN A 303 -15.49 -12.41 -1.94
C GLN A 303 -15.20 -11.91 -3.36
N MET A 304 -14.68 -12.76 -4.25
CA MET A 304 -14.51 -12.40 -5.65
C MET A 304 -15.84 -12.06 -6.34
N GLN A 305 -16.89 -12.85 -6.08
CA GLN A 305 -18.25 -12.57 -6.56
C GLN A 305 -18.77 -11.24 -6.04
N ASN A 306 -18.69 -10.98 -4.73
CA ASN A 306 -19.09 -9.71 -4.13
C ASN A 306 -18.40 -8.54 -4.80
N ARG A 307 -17.09 -8.66 -5.08
CA ARG A 307 -16.34 -7.62 -5.78
C ARG A 307 -16.83 -7.36 -7.20
N VAL A 308 -17.18 -8.43 -7.95
CA VAL A 308 -17.78 -8.29 -9.28
C VAL A 308 -19.14 -7.59 -9.20
N LEU A 309 -20.00 -7.97 -8.24
CA LEU A 309 -21.31 -7.33 -8.03
C LEU A 309 -21.14 -5.84 -7.73
N CYS A 310 -20.20 -5.47 -6.84
CA CYS A 310 -19.90 -4.06 -6.55
C CYS A 310 -19.46 -3.31 -7.82
N LEU A 311 -18.55 -3.88 -8.62
CA LEU A 311 -18.05 -3.24 -9.85
C LEU A 311 -19.14 -3.03 -10.92
N LEU A 312 -20.15 -3.88 -10.96
CA LEU A 312 -21.27 -3.79 -11.91
C LEU A 312 -22.35 -2.78 -11.45
N ALA A 313 -22.33 -2.40 -10.18
CA ALA A 313 -23.42 -1.68 -9.54
C ALA A 313 -23.61 -0.25 -10.04
N GLY A 314 -22.52 0.46 -10.35
CA GLY A 314 -22.61 1.83 -10.90
C GLY A 314 -23.38 1.85 -12.22
N LYS A 315 -22.98 1.01 -13.18
CA LYS A 315 -23.71 0.87 -14.46
C LYS A 315 -25.17 0.47 -14.26
N ALA A 316 -25.44 -0.50 -13.39
CA ALA A 316 -26.79 -0.97 -13.16
C ALA A 316 -27.68 0.09 -12.52
N ALA A 317 -27.13 0.94 -11.62
CA ALA A 317 -27.85 2.06 -11.01
C ALA A 317 -28.22 3.13 -12.05
N THR A 318 -27.29 3.55 -12.91
CA THR A 318 -27.56 4.55 -13.93
C THR A 318 -28.60 4.05 -14.95
N GLU A 319 -28.56 2.79 -15.36
CA GLU A 319 -29.60 2.20 -16.20
C GLU A 319 -30.96 2.14 -15.51
N LEU A 320 -30.99 1.77 -14.21
CA LEU A 320 -32.24 1.65 -13.45
C LEU A 320 -32.93 3.00 -13.21
N CYS A 321 -32.14 4.04 -12.87
CA CYS A 321 -32.68 5.34 -12.51
C CYS A 321 -32.89 6.28 -13.69
N HIS A 322 -32.03 6.24 -14.70
CA HIS A 322 -32.01 7.19 -15.80
C HIS A 322 -32.25 6.53 -17.19
N GLY A 323 -32.25 5.21 -17.27
CA GLY A 323 -32.43 4.49 -18.55
C GLY A 323 -31.26 4.69 -19.54
N VAL A 324 -30.09 5.15 -19.08
CA VAL A 324 -28.95 5.47 -19.92
C VAL A 324 -27.78 4.54 -19.63
N THR A 325 -27.00 4.25 -20.68
CA THR A 325 -25.70 3.60 -20.55
C THR A 325 -24.63 4.67 -20.75
N ASP A 326 -23.76 4.84 -19.76
CA ASP A 326 -22.70 5.84 -19.78
C ASP A 326 -21.30 5.23 -19.98
N THR A 327 -20.34 6.07 -20.34
CA THR A 327 -18.94 5.68 -20.55
C THR A 327 -18.16 5.53 -19.24
N GLY A 328 -18.68 6.04 -18.12
CA GLY A 328 -18.03 6.01 -16.80
C GLY A 328 -17.79 4.60 -16.27
N ALA A 329 -18.71 3.68 -16.59
CA ALA A 329 -18.60 2.27 -16.18
C ALA A 329 -17.47 1.49 -16.88
N GLY A 330 -16.79 2.05 -17.88
CA GLY A 330 -15.82 1.31 -18.69
C GLY A 330 -14.62 0.74 -17.91
N SER A 331 -14.16 1.43 -16.87
CA SER A 331 -13.07 0.96 -16.01
C SER A 331 -13.52 -0.21 -15.12
N ASP A 332 -14.71 -0.11 -14.55
CA ASP A 332 -15.28 -1.12 -13.66
C ASP A 332 -15.63 -2.40 -14.40
N LEU A 333 -16.18 -2.28 -15.58
CA LEU A 333 -16.45 -3.42 -16.46
C LEU A 333 -15.16 -4.18 -16.79
N ARG A 334 -14.07 -3.49 -17.17
CA ARG A 334 -12.78 -4.14 -17.43
C ARG A 334 -12.23 -4.86 -16.19
N ARG A 335 -12.38 -4.28 -15.00
CA ARG A 335 -11.98 -4.90 -13.74
C ARG A 335 -12.84 -6.12 -13.41
N ALA A 336 -14.16 -6.01 -13.58
CA ALA A 336 -15.09 -7.11 -13.36
C ALA A 336 -14.79 -8.29 -14.28
N PHE A 337 -14.64 -8.05 -15.59
CA PHE A 337 -14.27 -9.08 -16.56
C PHE A 337 -12.94 -9.76 -16.21
N ARG A 338 -11.93 -9.00 -15.79
CA ARG A 338 -10.64 -9.57 -15.36
C ARG A 338 -10.77 -10.51 -14.16
N ILE A 339 -11.61 -10.16 -13.18
CA ILE A 339 -11.87 -11.03 -12.02
C ILE A 339 -12.57 -12.30 -12.47
N VAL A 340 -13.62 -12.19 -13.29
CA VAL A 340 -14.38 -13.35 -13.78
C VAL A 340 -13.52 -14.26 -14.66
N ASP A 341 -12.70 -13.71 -15.57
CA ASP A 341 -11.77 -14.49 -16.39
C ASP A 341 -10.77 -15.28 -15.53
N ARG A 342 -10.22 -14.69 -14.48
CA ARG A 342 -9.36 -15.40 -13.52
C ARG A 342 -10.13 -16.48 -12.75
N MET A 343 -11.37 -16.20 -12.33
CA MET A 343 -12.23 -17.20 -11.69
C MET A 343 -12.48 -18.41 -12.58
N VAL A 344 -12.67 -18.19 -13.87
CA VAL A 344 -12.90 -19.25 -14.86
C VAL A 344 -11.61 -20.01 -15.16
N GLY A 345 -10.55 -19.28 -15.54
CA GLY A 345 -9.36 -19.87 -16.15
C GLY A 345 -8.24 -20.23 -15.18
N GLU A 346 -8.02 -19.42 -14.14
CA GLU A 346 -6.91 -19.63 -13.19
C GLU A 346 -7.35 -20.37 -11.93
N TYR A 347 -8.48 -19.95 -11.34
CA TYR A 347 -8.97 -20.54 -10.10
C TYR A 347 -9.95 -21.69 -10.29
N CYS A 348 -10.28 -22.02 -11.54
CA CYS A 348 -11.19 -23.12 -11.91
C CYS A 348 -12.49 -23.16 -11.11
N SER A 349 -13.02 -21.95 -10.75
CA SER A 349 -14.18 -21.79 -9.88
C SER A 349 -15.48 -22.36 -10.46
N PHE A 350 -15.48 -22.70 -11.77
CA PHE A 350 -16.62 -23.20 -12.53
C PHE A 350 -16.31 -24.53 -13.26
N GLY A 351 -15.32 -25.29 -12.75
CA GLY A 351 -14.89 -26.58 -13.30
C GLY A 351 -13.51 -26.51 -13.96
N PHE A 352 -12.85 -27.66 -14.04
CA PHE A 352 -11.49 -27.77 -14.58
C PHE A 352 -11.41 -27.80 -16.10
N ASP A 353 -12.51 -28.05 -16.78
CA ASP A 353 -12.62 -28.13 -18.27
C ASP A 353 -12.31 -26.81 -18.98
N LYS A 354 -12.16 -25.71 -18.21
CA LYS A 354 -11.85 -24.34 -18.66
C LYS A 354 -10.54 -23.80 -18.10
N CYS A 355 -9.78 -24.64 -17.40
CA CYS A 355 -8.56 -24.22 -16.70
C CYS A 355 -7.43 -23.82 -17.68
N LYS A 356 -6.76 -22.73 -17.37
CA LYS A 356 -5.54 -22.29 -18.05
C LYS A 356 -4.33 -22.97 -17.39
N TYR A 357 -3.89 -24.12 -17.90
CA TYR A 357 -2.76 -24.86 -17.35
C TYR A 357 -1.47 -24.75 -18.19
N THR A 358 -1.54 -24.15 -19.36
CA THR A 358 -0.38 -23.84 -20.21
C THR A 358 -0.55 -22.50 -20.90
N ASP A 359 0.53 -21.90 -21.38
CA ASP A 359 0.49 -20.67 -22.18
C ASP A 359 -0.06 -20.91 -23.60
N MET A 360 0.05 -22.13 -24.11
CA MET A 360 -0.57 -22.56 -25.37
C MET A 360 -1.97 -23.10 -25.10
N GLN A 361 -2.98 -22.40 -25.61
CA GLN A 361 -4.38 -22.79 -25.48
C GLN A 361 -5.00 -23.02 -26.87
N SER A 362 -5.85 -24.04 -26.99
CA SER A 362 -6.63 -24.24 -28.20
C SER A 362 -7.72 -23.16 -28.33
N GLU A 363 -8.07 -22.80 -29.58
CA GLU A 363 -9.18 -21.86 -29.84
C GLU A 363 -10.49 -22.32 -29.21
N ALA A 364 -10.75 -23.63 -29.21
CA ALA A 364 -11.93 -24.20 -28.58
C ALA A 364 -11.96 -23.99 -27.05
N LEU A 365 -10.80 -24.03 -26.37
CA LEU A 365 -10.71 -23.75 -24.94
C LEU A 365 -10.94 -22.27 -24.66
N LEU A 366 -10.33 -21.39 -25.46
CA LEU A 366 -10.54 -19.95 -25.37
C LEU A 366 -12.01 -19.58 -25.54
N ALA A 367 -12.66 -20.07 -26.58
CA ALA A 367 -14.08 -19.82 -26.82
C ALA A 367 -14.97 -20.28 -25.66
N ARG A 368 -14.71 -21.46 -25.07
CA ARG A 368 -15.46 -21.93 -23.89
C ARG A 368 -15.24 -21.02 -22.65
N ARG A 369 -14.03 -20.53 -22.44
CA ARG A 369 -13.73 -19.61 -21.35
C ARG A 369 -14.45 -18.27 -21.52
N GLU A 370 -14.36 -17.70 -22.71
CA GLU A 370 -15.04 -16.45 -23.04
C GLU A 370 -16.57 -16.57 -22.91
N GLN A 371 -17.14 -17.66 -23.41
CA GLN A 371 -18.56 -17.94 -23.24
C GLN A 371 -18.98 -18.08 -21.78
N GLN A 372 -18.20 -18.81 -20.97
CA GLN A 372 -18.47 -18.93 -19.53
C GLN A 372 -18.35 -17.58 -18.81
N ALA A 373 -17.29 -16.81 -19.10
CA ALA A 373 -17.09 -15.50 -18.51
C ALA A 373 -18.24 -14.54 -18.85
N ALA A 374 -18.68 -14.50 -20.11
CA ALA A 374 -19.82 -13.70 -20.53
C ALA A 374 -21.11 -14.12 -19.80
N SER A 375 -21.40 -15.43 -19.75
CA SER A 375 -22.58 -15.95 -19.05
C SER A 375 -22.58 -15.61 -17.54
N GLU A 376 -21.42 -15.68 -16.87
CA GLU A 376 -21.31 -15.27 -15.46
C GLU A 376 -21.50 -13.77 -15.29
N MET A 377 -20.95 -12.95 -16.18
CA MET A 377 -21.13 -11.49 -16.14
C MET A 377 -22.62 -11.13 -16.29
N ASP A 378 -23.34 -11.73 -17.24
CA ASP A 378 -24.78 -11.51 -17.41
C ASP A 378 -25.56 -11.91 -16.17
N ARG A 379 -25.22 -13.05 -15.57
CA ARG A 379 -25.83 -13.53 -14.32
C ARG A 379 -25.61 -12.56 -13.17
N TYR A 380 -24.37 -12.10 -12.96
CA TYR A 380 -24.06 -11.13 -11.91
C TYR A 380 -24.74 -9.78 -12.18
N TYR A 381 -24.79 -9.36 -13.43
CA TYR A 381 -25.46 -8.11 -13.79
C TYR A 381 -26.97 -8.15 -13.50
N ALA A 382 -27.62 -9.26 -13.83
CA ALA A 382 -29.03 -9.47 -13.50
C ALA A 382 -29.27 -9.47 -11.97
N GLN A 383 -28.37 -10.12 -11.21
CA GLN A 383 -28.41 -10.13 -9.74
C GLN A 383 -28.30 -8.72 -9.16
N VAL A 384 -27.36 -7.91 -9.65
CA VAL A 384 -27.18 -6.51 -9.19
C VAL A 384 -28.40 -5.67 -9.48
N LYS A 385 -28.98 -5.78 -10.69
CA LYS A 385 -30.21 -5.05 -11.06
C LYS A 385 -31.37 -5.40 -10.10
N GLN A 386 -31.52 -6.68 -9.77
CA GLN A 386 -32.52 -7.11 -8.81
C GLN A 386 -32.28 -6.52 -7.42
N MET A 387 -31.04 -6.61 -6.90
CA MET A 387 -30.70 -6.06 -5.59
C MET A 387 -30.95 -4.54 -5.50
N LEU A 388 -30.60 -3.79 -6.56
CA LEU A 388 -30.87 -2.35 -6.61
C LEU A 388 -32.35 -2.03 -6.70
N ALA A 389 -33.13 -2.79 -7.47
CA ALA A 389 -34.57 -2.60 -7.58
C ALA A 389 -35.30 -2.87 -6.26
N GLU A 390 -34.90 -3.93 -5.55
CA GLU A 390 -35.44 -4.29 -4.21
C GLU A 390 -35.09 -3.22 -3.15
N ASN A 391 -34.00 -2.46 -3.34
CA ASN A 391 -33.53 -1.43 -2.41
C ASN A 391 -33.60 -0.02 -3.02
N ARG A 392 -34.52 0.23 -3.93
CA ARG A 392 -34.63 1.49 -4.69
C ARG A 392 -34.72 2.73 -3.80
N CYS A 393 -35.51 2.69 -2.72
CA CYS A 393 -35.63 3.83 -1.81
C CYS A 393 -34.29 4.20 -1.17
N LYS A 394 -33.47 3.19 -0.80
CA LYS A 394 -32.12 3.42 -0.24
C LYS A 394 -31.17 4.01 -1.29
N LEU A 395 -31.25 3.53 -2.53
CA LEU A 395 -30.47 4.05 -3.65
C LEU A 395 -30.78 5.56 -3.87
N GLU A 396 -32.06 5.92 -3.95
CA GLU A 396 -32.52 7.29 -4.15
C GLU A 396 -32.11 8.18 -2.97
N ALA A 397 -32.19 7.71 -1.72
CA ALA A 397 -31.77 8.44 -0.53
C ALA A 397 -30.24 8.71 -0.56
N LEU A 398 -29.41 7.71 -0.93
CA LEU A 398 -27.98 7.91 -1.10
C LEU A 398 -27.65 8.91 -2.20
N MET A 399 -28.32 8.79 -3.36
CA MET A 399 -28.14 9.73 -4.47
C MET A 399 -28.42 11.18 -4.07
N LEU A 400 -29.58 11.43 -3.46
CA LEU A 400 -29.99 12.78 -3.06
C LEU A 400 -29.02 13.38 -2.04
N ARG A 401 -28.61 12.57 -1.06
CA ARG A 401 -27.67 13.00 -0.03
C ARG A 401 -26.30 13.30 -0.63
N LEU A 402 -25.81 12.44 -1.52
CA LEU A 402 -24.53 12.60 -2.20
C LEU A 402 -24.50 13.80 -3.16
N GLN A 403 -25.61 14.07 -3.86
CA GLN A 403 -25.76 15.29 -4.68
C GLN A 403 -25.65 16.56 -3.84
N LYS A 404 -26.21 16.55 -2.63
CA LYS A 404 -26.23 17.71 -1.72
C LYS A 404 -24.88 17.92 -1.02
N GLU A 405 -24.33 16.86 -0.42
CA GLU A 405 -23.15 16.93 0.45
C GLU A 405 -21.84 16.72 -0.30
N LYS A 406 -21.88 16.17 -1.52
CA LYS A 406 -20.75 15.86 -2.40
C LYS A 406 -19.82 14.77 -1.87
N ILE A 407 -19.80 14.54 -0.55
CA ILE A 407 -19.03 13.52 0.15
C ILE A 407 -19.92 12.92 1.22
N LEU A 408 -19.96 11.59 1.30
CA LEU A 408 -20.56 10.87 2.44
C LEU A 408 -19.53 9.97 3.08
N LEU A 409 -19.57 9.88 4.38
CA LEU A 409 -18.69 9.05 5.19
C LEU A 409 -19.42 7.78 5.64
N GLY A 410 -18.67 6.74 6.00
CA GLY A 410 -19.21 5.43 6.36
C GLY A 410 -20.37 5.44 7.32
N ASP A 411 -20.32 6.29 8.38
CA ASP A 411 -21.40 6.38 9.36
C ASP A 411 -22.69 6.94 8.75
N GLN A 412 -22.57 8.00 7.93
CA GLN A 412 -23.72 8.60 7.22
C GLN A 412 -24.32 7.58 6.22
N ILE A 413 -23.47 6.79 5.57
CA ILE A 413 -23.89 5.73 4.64
C ILE A 413 -24.65 4.65 5.41
N GLN A 414 -24.12 4.21 6.56
CA GLN A 414 -24.76 3.20 7.41
C GLN A 414 -26.12 3.68 7.93
N GLU A 415 -26.23 4.95 8.34
CA GLU A 415 -27.49 5.56 8.78
C GLU A 415 -28.52 5.51 7.66
N ILE A 416 -28.16 5.92 6.43
CA ILE A 416 -29.09 5.95 5.29
C ILE A 416 -29.53 4.53 4.92
N VAL A 417 -28.60 3.58 4.85
CA VAL A 417 -28.90 2.19 4.44
C VAL A 417 -29.62 1.41 5.54
N GLY A 418 -29.39 1.74 6.82
CA GLY A 418 -30.00 1.09 7.96
C GLY A 418 -31.38 1.61 8.37
N SER A 419 -31.70 2.87 8.02
CA SER A 419 -32.94 3.54 8.43
C SER A 419 -34.06 3.49 7.39
N ALA A 420 -33.81 3.03 6.18
CA ALA A 420 -34.78 2.99 5.08
C ALA A 420 -35.37 1.57 4.82
#